data_bb31807f530c65aaedeec81047c2bdf5
#
_entry.id   bb31807f530c65aaedeec81047c2bdf5
#
_cell.length_a   1.000
_cell.length_b   1.000
_cell.length_c   1.000
_cell.angle_alpha   90.00
_cell.angle_beta   90.00
_cell.angle_gamma   90.00
#
_symmetry.space_group_name_H-M   'P 1'
#
loop_
_entity.id
_entity.type
_entity.pdbx_description
1 polymer ?
#
loop_
_entity_poly.entity_id
_entity_poly.type
_entity_poly.pdbx_seq_one_letter_code
_entity_poly.pdbx_strand_id
1 'polypeptide(L)'
;MSDQAAKAEEYEKKAEKKLNGWGIFGSKYDDAAELFEKAANSYKLAKSWDKAGSTYVKLAQCHLKMDSKHEAAQGFVEAAHSFKKVNTNEALSCLNEAVNLFCDIGRINMAARYYKEIAELYESESNLEKSIHFYELAADLFESEDVSTTANQCKQKIAQFSAQLEQYQKSIEIFEDIARQSLKSNLLKYGVKGHLLNAGICELCKDDTVAISNALERYQELDPTFFGTREYKLLSEVAAAIDEDDIPKFTDVVKEFDSMTPLDPWKTTLLLRVKEKLKAKEVEDVDLT
;
A
#
# COMPACT_ATOMS: atom_id res chain seq x y z
N MET A 1 -24.41 9.52 28.89
CA MET A 1 -23.08 8.93 28.67
C MET A 1 -23.17 7.44 28.97
N SER A 2 -22.50 6.58 28.21
CA SER A 2 -22.43 5.18 28.57
C SER A 2 -21.65 5.01 29.87
N ASP A 3 -21.97 3.99 30.68
CA ASP A 3 -21.27 3.67 31.94
C ASP A 3 -19.74 3.56 31.72
N GLN A 4 -19.34 3.07 30.53
CA GLN A 4 -17.93 2.94 30.14
C GLN A 4 -17.24 4.30 29.92
N ALA A 5 -17.94 5.30 29.37
CA ALA A 5 -17.36 6.63 29.18
C ALA A 5 -17.15 7.35 30.52
N ALA A 6 -18.07 7.19 31.46
CA ALA A 6 -17.92 7.76 32.82
C ALA A 6 -16.74 7.13 33.59
N LYS A 7 -16.59 5.79 33.51
CA LYS A 7 -15.43 5.07 34.04
C LYS A 7 -14.11 5.55 33.44
N ALA A 8 -14.08 5.73 32.12
CA ALA A 8 -12.89 6.20 31.41
C ALA A 8 -12.46 7.58 31.94
N GLU A 9 -13.39 8.52 32.08
CA GLU A 9 -13.12 9.85 32.61
C GLU A 9 -12.62 9.81 34.05
N GLU A 10 -13.15 8.90 34.85
CA GLU A 10 -12.67 8.70 36.25
C GLU A 10 -11.22 8.21 36.27
N TYR A 11 -10.88 7.19 35.44
CA TYR A 11 -9.51 6.70 35.37
C TYR A 11 -8.55 7.75 34.82
N GLU A 12 -8.92 8.50 33.80
CA GLU A 12 -8.11 9.55 33.21
C GLU A 12 -7.81 10.66 34.27
N LYS A 13 -8.82 11.14 35.00
CA LYS A 13 -8.64 12.11 36.08
C LYS A 13 -7.71 11.59 37.19
N LYS A 14 -7.81 10.30 37.54
CA LYS A 14 -6.91 9.67 38.52
C LYS A 14 -5.48 9.62 37.99
N ALA A 15 -5.28 9.27 36.71
CA ALA A 15 -3.96 9.24 36.08
C ALA A 15 -3.32 10.64 36.09
N GLU A 16 -4.05 11.68 35.68
CA GLU A 16 -3.57 13.07 35.67
C GLU A 16 -3.21 13.55 37.08
N LYS A 17 -4.02 13.18 38.08
CA LYS A 17 -3.71 13.50 39.48
C LYS A 17 -2.41 12.83 39.95
N LYS A 18 -2.15 11.58 39.53
CA LYS A 18 -0.88 10.89 39.84
C LYS A 18 0.32 11.58 39.20
N LEU A 19 0.21 12.03 37.95
CA LEU A 19 1.29 12.76 37.26
C LEU A 19 1.61 14.09 37.92
N ASN A 20 0.61 14.80 38.43
CA ASN A 20 0.75 16.12 39.08
C ASN A 20 1.12 16.01 40.55
N GLY A 21 1.09 14.81 41.13
CA GLY A 21 1.42 14.57 42.53
C GLY A 21 2.92 14.55 42.82
N TRP A 22 3.29 14.77 44.06
CA TRP A 22 4.66 14.56 44.55
C TRP A 22 4.89 13.05 44.70
N GLY A 23 5.76 12.49 43.88
CA GLY A 23 6.12 11.07 43.92
C GLY A 23 7.58 10.85 43.52
N ILE A 24 8.15 9.70 43.88
CA ILE A 24 9.47 9.26 43.42
C ILE A 24 9.40 9.08 41.88
N PHE A 25 10.37 9.59 41.18
CA PHE A 25 10.36 9.90 39.74
C PHE A 25 9.93 8.73 38.82
N GLY A 26 10.12 7.45 39.19
CA GLY A 26 9.72 6.30 38.39
C GLY A 26 8.27 5.86 38.61
N SER A 27 7.82 5.76 39.85
CA SER A 27 6.51 5.16 40.16
C SER A 27 5.31 6.00 39.72
N LYS A 28 5.43 7.33 39.62
CA LYS A 28 4.30 8.17 39.21
C LYS A 28 3.91 7.98 37.72
N TYR A 29 4.89 7.73 36.82
CA TYR A 29 4.62 7.48 35.43
C TYR A 29 4.06 6.07 35.21
N ASP A 30 4.54 5.10 36.01
CA ASP A 30 4.04 3.73 35.97
C ASP A 30 2.58 3.66 36.45
N ASP A 31 2.29 4.21 37.62
CA ASP A 31 0.93 4.32 38.16
C ASP A 31 -0.03 5.06 37.21
N ALA A 32 0.44 6.12 36.55
CA ALA A 32 -0.36 6.87 35.59
C ALA A 32 -0.58 6.08 34.30
N ALA A 33 0.43 5.36 33.80
CA ALA A 33 0.34 4.52 32.62
C ALA A 33 -0.74 3.46 32.77
N GLU A 34 -0.76 2.72 33.90
CA GLU A 34 -1.83 1.74 34.18
C GLU A 34 -3.23 2.35 34.15
N LEU A 35 -3.37 3.56 34.69
CA LEU A 35 -4.67 4.24 34.71
C LEU A 35 -5.08 4.78 33.34
N PHE A 36 -4.12 5.31 32.57
CA PHE A 36 -4.39 5.72 31.18
C PHE A 36 -4.76 4.54 30.30
N GLU A 37 -4.11 3.39 30.48
CA GLU A 37 -4.47 2.18 29.71
C GLU A 37 -5.92 1.75 30.01
N LYS A 38 -6.31 1.71 31.30
CA LYS A 38 -7.70 1.42 31.71
C LYS A 38 -8.69 2.43 31.15
N ALA A 39 -8.33 3.72 31.15
CA ALA A 39 -9.15 4.79 30.60
C ALA A 39 -9.33 4.64 29.09
N ALA A 40 -8.23 4.46 28.34
CA ALA A 40 -8.24 4.32 26.88
C ALA A 40 -9.06 3.11 26.43
N ASN A 41 -8.87 1.96 27.09
CA ASN A 41 -9.66 0.77 26.83
C ASN A 41 -11.16 0.99 27.11
N SER A 42 -11.52 1.71 28.17
CA SER A 42 -12.91 2.05 28.47
C SER A 42 -13.51 3.03 27.44
N TYR A 43 -12.72 3.98 26.93
CA TYR A 43 -13.14 4.84 25.83
C TYR A 43 -13.34 4.06 24.53
N LYS A 44 -12.48 3.10 24.21
CA LYS A 44 -12.67 2.19 23.04
C LYS A 44 -14.00 1.42 23.17
N LEU A 45 -14.29 0.86 24.32
CA LEU A 45 -15.56 0.16 24.59
C LEU A 45 -16.78 1.10 24.46
N ALA A 46 -16.63 2.36 24.84
CA ALA A 46 -17.63 3.40 24.66
C ALA A 46 -17.71 3.95 23.22
N LYS A 47 -16.85 3.48 22.29
CA LYS A 47 -16.68 4.00 20.93
C LYS A 47 -16.33 5.50 20.89
N SER A 48 -15.77 6.04 21.96
CA SER A 48 -15.27 7.42 22.06
C SER A 48 -13.84 7.46 21.47
N TRP A 49 -13.72 7.30 20.15
CA TRP A 49 -12.46 7.03 19.47
C TRP A 49 -11.42 8.14 19.60
N ASP A 50 -11.88 9.40 19.55
CA ASP A 50 -11.01 10.57 19.72
C ASP A 50 -10.39 10.60 21.14
N LYS A 51 -11.22 10.42 22.18
CA LYS A 51 -10.76 10.36 23.57
C LYS A 51 -9.86 9.13 23.82
N ALA A 52 -10.19 7.98 23.20
CA ALA A 52 -9.35 6.79 23.29
C ALA A 52 -7.96 7.06 22.70
N GLY A 53 -7.89 7.63 21.50
CA GLY A 53 -6.64 7.99 20.85
C GLY A 53 -5.80 8.96 21.68
N SER A 54 -6.40 10.06 22.13
CA SER A 54 -5.71 11.06 22.98
C SER A 54 -5.20 10.46 24.28
N THR A 55 -5.95 9.53 24.88
CA THR A 55 -5.53 8.87 26.13
C THR A 55 -4.39 7.87 25.89
N TYR A 56 -4.40 7.14 24.76
CA TYR A 56 -3.26 6.29 24.38
C TYR A 56 -1.99 7.10 24.07
N VAL A 57 -2.11 8.32 23.53
CA VAL A 57 -0.95 9.22 23.39
C VAL A 57 -0.38 9.59 24.76
N LYS A 58 -1.24 9.91 25.76
CA LYS A 58 -0.78 10.16 27.13
C LYS A 58 -0.09 8.93 27.74
N LEU A 59 -0.62 7.74 27.52
CA LEU A 59 0.01 6.47 27.91
C LEU A 59 1.41 6.32 27.29
N ALA A 60 1.51 6.50 25.96
CA ALA A 60 2.80 6.44 25.27
C ALA A 60 3.81 7.45 25.82
N GLN A 61 3.38 8.66 26.13
CA GLN A 61 4.22 9.68 26.76
C GLN A 61 4.72 9.27 28.15
N CYS A 62 3.90 8.58 28.95
CA CYS A 62 4.35 8.02 30.23
C CYS A 62 5.46 6.98 30.01
N HIS A 63 5.30 6.08 29.06
CA HIS A 63 6.31 5.07 28.72
C HIS A 63 7.60 5.71 28.20
N LEU A 64 7.54 6.80 27.43
CA LEU A 64 8.73 7.56 27.02
C LEU A 64 9.46 8.16 28.22
N LYS A 65 8.74 8.64 29.23
CA LYS A 65 9.35 9.17 30.49
C LYS A 65 10.01 8.08 31.32
N MET A 66 9.65 6.84 31.14
CA MET A 66 10.26 5.66 31.77
C MET A 66 11.35 4.99 30.89
N ASP A 67 11.70 5.59 29.76
CA ASP A 67 12.59 5.02 28.74
C ASP A 67 12.14 3.65 28.18
N SER A 68 10.84 3.37 28.28
CA SER A 68 10.20 2.15 27.77
C SER A 68 9.74 2.38 26.33
N LYS A 69 10.70 2.46 25.40
CA LYS A 69 10.44 2.82 23.99
C LYS A 69 9.52 1.84 23.27
N HIS A 70 9.60 0.56 23.59
CA HIS A 70 8.75 -0.46 22.96
C HIS A 70 7.27 -0.27 23.33
N GLU A 71 6.98 -0.10 24.62
CA GLU A 71 5.64 0.15 25.14
C GLU A 71 5.09 1.49 24.66
N ALA A 72 5.96 2.51 24.57
CA ALA A 72 5.60 3.79 23.98
C ALA A 72 5.17 3.66 22.53
N ALA A 73 5.93 2.92 21.71
CA ALA A 73 5.58 2.66 20.32
C ALA A 73 4.24 1.94 20.20
N GLN A 74 3.97 0.94 21.04
CA GLN A 74 2.68 0.24 21.06
C GLN A 74 1.55 1.19 21.49
N GLY A 75 1.76 2.07 22.44
CA GLY A 75 0.80 3.09 22.84
C GLY A 75 0.42 4.02 21.70
N PHE A 76 1.40 4.47 20.90
CA PHE A 76 1.14 5.26 19.70
C PHE A 76 0.40 4.47 18.62
N VAL A 77 0.67 3.17 18.43
CA VAL A 77 -0.09 2.33 17.52
C VAL A 77 -1.56 2.22 17.94
N GLU A 78 -1.83 1.98 19.22
CA GLU A 78 -3.21 1.92 19.73
C GLU A 78 -3.93 3.27 19.62
N ALA A 79 -3.21 4.38 19.79
CA ALA A 79 -3.72 5.71 19.51
C ALA A 79 -4.11 5.88 18.04
N ALA A 80 -3.23 5.49 17.14
CA ALA A 80 -3.47 5.55 15.69
C ALA A 80 -4.68 4.72 15.28
N HIS A 81 -4.80 3.48 15.76
CA HIS A 81 -5.95 2.61 15.48
C HIS A 81 -7.28 3.19 15.98
N SER A 82 -7.22 3.97 17.06
CA SER A 82 -8.39 4.69 17.56
C SER A 82 -8.71 5.90 16.67
N PHE A 83 -7.73 6.74 16.39
CA PHE A 83 -7.88 7.91 15.52
C PHE A 83 -8.27 7.58 14.09
N LYS A 84 -7.83 6.44 13.54
CA LYS A 84 -8.22 5.96 12.20
C LYS A 84 -9.73 5.91 11.98
N LYS A 85 -10.52 5.87 13.06
CA LYS A 85 -12.00 5.88 12.99
C LYS A 85 -12.60 7.27 12.84
N VAL A 86 -11.85 8.34 13.15
CA VAL A 86 -12.39 9.71 13.29
C VAL A 86 -11.47 10.80 12.74
N ASN A 87 -10.16 10.57 12.71
CA ASN A 87 -9.18 11.58 12.30
C ASN A 87 -7.92 10.92 11.72
N THR A 88 -7.86 10.82 10.40
CA THR A 88 -6.73 10.19 9.70
C THR A 88 -5.40 10.91 9.93
N ASN A 89 -5.40 12.24 10.07
CA ASN A 89 -4.16 13.00 10.28
C ASN A 89 -3.52 12.68 11.64
N GLU A 90 -4.32 12.58 12.69
CA GLU A 90 -3.83 12.16 14.02
C GLU A 90 -3.35 10.69 13.99
N ALA A 91 -4.05 9.82 13.26
CA ALA A 91 -3.61 8.43 13.06
C ALA A 91 -2.24 8.36 12.38
N LEU A 92 -2.04 9.12 11.30
CA LEU A 92 -0.76 9.21 10.58
C LEU A 92 0.35 9.75 11.48
N SER A 93 0.08 10.79 12.28
CA SER A 93 1.03 11.35 13.23
C SER A 93 1.49 10.29 14.26
N CYS A 94 0.54 9.58 14.85
CA CYS A 94 0.85 8.53 15.84
C CYS A 94 1.61 7.35 15.21
N LEU A 95 1.27 6.92 13.99
CA LEU A 95 2.01 5.85 13.31
C LEU A 95 3.45 6.27 13.01
N ASN A 96 3.70 7.51 12.61
CA ASN A 96 5.06 8.01 12.38
C ASN A 96 5.89 8.00 13.68
N GLU A 97 5.31 8.43 14.82
CA GLU A 97 5.99 8.32 16.12
C GLU A 97 6.31 6.86 16.48
N ALA A 98 5.37 5.95 16.27
CA ALA A 98 5.58 4.53 16.50
C ALA A 98 6.71 3.95 15.62
N VAL A 99 6.72 4.27 14.33
CA VAL A 99 7.77 3.82 13.39
C VAL A 99 9.14 4.31 13.82
N ASN A 100 9.27 5.60 14.16
CA ASN A 100 10.54 6.15 14.63
C ASN A 100 11.07 5.40 15.86
N LEU A 101 10.20 5.12 16.83
CA LEU A 101 10.58 4.37 18.02
C LEU A 101 10.96 2.91 17.70
N PHE A 102 10.23 2.24 16.80
CA PHE A 102 10.57 0.88 16.40
C PHE A 102 11.91 0.83 15.65
N CYS A 103 12.22 1.81 14.80
CA CYS A 103 13.54 1.95 14.18
C CYS A 103 14.63 2.15 15.23
N ASP A 104 14.43 3.06 16.19
CA ASP A 104 15.38 3.37 17.25
C ASP A 104 15.77 2.15 18.10
N ILE A 105 14.83 1.23 18.31
CA ILE A 105 15.08 0.01 19.11
C ILE A 105 15.39 -1.22 18.24
N GLY A 106 15.63 -1.04 16.91
CA GLY A 106 15.99 -2.11 16.01
C GLY A 106 14.87 -3.10 15.71
N ARG A 107 13.60 -2.71 15.90
CA ARG A 107 12.44 -3.54 15.56
C ARG A 107 11.99 -3.29 14.12
N ILE A 108 12.87 -3.58 13.17
CA ILE A 108 12.74 -3.22 11.75
C ILE A 108 11.48 -3.80 11.12
N ASN A 109 11.15 -5.06 11.39
CA ASN A 109 9.91 -5.69 10.90
C ASN A 109 8.63 -4.96 11.37
N MET A 110 8.64 -4.41 12.59
CA MET A 110 7.51 -3.63 13.10
C MET A 110 7.44 -2.27 12.39
N ALA A 111 8.57 -1.61 12.22
CA ALA A 111 8.63 -0.35 11.46
C ALA A 111 8.13 -0.54 10.02
N ALA A 112 8.56 -1.59 9.32
CA ALA A 112 8.11 -1.92 7.97
C ALA A 112 6.59 -2.11 7.90
N ARG A 113 6.03 -2.84 8.87
CA ARG A 113 4.59 -3.09 8.96
C ARG A 113 3.79 -1.79 9.10
N TYR A 114 4.25 -0.86 9.94
CA TYR A 114 3.53 0.40 10.14
C TYR A 114 3.79 1.41 9.02
N TYR A 115 4.93 1.40 8.34
CA TYR A 115 5.08 2.12 7.06
C TYR A 115 4.06 1.64 6.02
N LYS A 116 3.86 0.32 5.90
CA LYS A 116 2.82 -0.22 5.03
C LYS A 116 1.42 0.27 5.45
N GLU A 117 1.10 0.32 6.74
CA GLU A 117 -0.19 0.84 7.22
C GLU A 117 -0.37 2.34 6.91
N ILE A 118 0.69 3.15 7.02
CA ILE A 118 0.68 4.54 6.59
C ILE A 118 0.40 4.65 5.09
N ALA A 119 1.05 3.81 4.27
CA ALA A 119 0.80 3.76 2.82
C ALA A 119 -0.66 3.43 2.49
N GLU A 120 -1.25 2.46 3.19
CA GLU A 120 -2.67 2.08 3.05
C GLU A 120 -3.62 3.20 3.45
N LEU A 121 -3.27 4.02 4.45
CA LEU A 121 -4.06 5.21 4.81
C LEU A 121 -4.04 6.25 3.68
N TYR A 122 -2.86 6.55 3.12
CA TYR A 122 -2.77 7.46 1.98
C TYR A 122 -3.44 6.90 0.71
N GLU A 123 -3.41 5.57 0.49
CA GLU A 123 -4.17 4.92 -0.57
C GLU A 123 -5.67 5.19 -0.39
N SER A 124 -6.21 5.05 0.83
CA SER A 124 -7.62 5.30 1.13
C SER A 124 -8.04 6.77 0.93
N GLU A 125 -7.10 7.69 1.03
CA GLU A 125 -7.28 9.12 0.74
C GLU A 125 -7.03 9.48 -0.73
N SER A 126 -6.74 8.48 -1.58
CA SER A 126 -6.37 8.66 -2.99
C SER A 126 -5.13 9.53 -3.20
N ASN A 127 -4.25 9.63 -2.20
CA ASN A 127 -2.97 10.31 -2.29
C ASN A 127 -1.88 9.30 -2.72
N LEU A 128 -1.86 9.01 -4.03
CA LEU A 128 -1.04 7.95 -4.59
C LEU A 128 0.46 8.22 -4.45
N GLU A 129 0.90 9.47 -4.57
CA GLU A 129 2.32 9.84 -4.45
C GLU A 129 2.87 9.53 -3.06
N LYS A 130 2.13 9.92 -2.02
CA LYS A 130 2.53 9.61 -0.64
C LYS A 130 2.40 8.11 -0.35
N SER A 131 1.36 7.47 -0.86
CA SER A 131 1.18 6.02 -0.72
C SER A 131 2.37 5.27 -1.31
N ILE A 132 2.81 5.62 -2.53
CA ILE A 132 4.01 5.05 -3.17
C ILE A 132 5.23 5.22 -2.26
N HIS A 133 5.49 6.44 -1.78
CA HIS A 133 6.64 6.73 -0.93
C HIS A 133 6.69 5.82 0.30
N PHE A 134 5.58 5.67 1.02
CA PHE A 134 5.55 4.84 2.23
C PHE A 134 5.58 3.34 1.92
N TYR A 135 5.04 2.89 0.77
CA TYR A 135 5.23 1.51 0.32
C TYR A 135 6.68 1.23 -0.06
N GLU A 136 7.43 2.19 -0.64
CA GLU A 136 8.87 2.07 -0.90
C GLU A 136 9.64 1.85 0.39
N LEU A 137 9.42 2.71 1.41
CA LEU A 137 10.05 2.54 2.73
C LEU A 137 9.73 1.18 3.36
N ALA A 138 8.48 0.74 3.26
CA ALA A 138 8.07 -0.57 3.77
C ALA A 138 8.75 -1.72 3.02
N ALA A 139 8.81 -1.64 1.68
CA ALA A 139 9.43 -2.67 0.85
C ALA A 139 10.91 -2.83 1.15
N ASP A 140 11.65 -1.72 1.25
CA ASP A 140 13.09 -1.71 1.56
C ASP A 140 13.38 -2.36 2.92
N LEU A 141 12.58 -2.04 3.94
CA LEU A 141 12.74 -2.64 5.26
C LEU A 141 12.37 -4.13 5.27
N PHE A 142 11.30 -4.54 4.58
CA PHE A 142 10.95 -5.96 4.46
C PHE A 142 12.01 -6.75 3.70
N GLU A 143 12.65 -6.17 2.69
CA GLU A 143 13.75 -6.80 1.98
C GLU A 143 14.99 -6.96 2.86
N SER A 144 15.33 -5.95 3.67
CA SER A 144 16.46 -6.03 4.60
C SER A 144 16.28 -7.11 5.68
N GLU A 145 15.05 -7.51 5.94
CA GLU A 145 14.68 -8.56 6.91
C GLU A 145 14.34 -9.90 6.24
N ASP A 146 14.67 -10.08 4.95
CA ASP A 146 14.35 -11.27 4.15
C ASP A 146 12.86 -11.65 4.07
N VAL A 147 11.96 -10.69 4.26
CA VAL A 147 10.50 -10.88 4.17
C VAL A 147 10.02 -10.60 2.73
N SER A 148 10.61 -11.33 1.77
CA SER A 148 10.46 -11.08 0.32
C SER A 148 9.01 -11.08 -0.17
N THR A 149 8.13 -11.94 0.39
CA THR A 149 6.72 -12.00 -0.04
C THR A 149 5.99 -10.69 0.24
N THR A 150 6.18 -10.11 1.45
CA THR A 150 5.52 -8.85 1.81
C THR A 150 6.17 -7.67 1.08
N ALA A 151 7.49 -7.70 0.89
CA ALA A 151 8.19 -6.71 0.07
C ALA A 151 7.63 -6.68 -1.36
N ASN A 152 7.43 -7.85 -1.99
CA ASN A 152 6.85 -7.94 -3.34
C ASN A 152 5.39 -7.46 -3.39
N GLN A 153 4.60 -7.66 -2.33
CA GLN A 153 3.26 -7.08 -2.24
C GLN A 153 3.31 -5.54 -2.23
N CYS A 154 4.23 -4.95 -1.46
CA CYS A 154 4.43 -3.50 -1.46
C CYS A 154 4.89 -3.00 -2.84
N LYS A 155 5.87 -3.65 -3.46
CA LYS A 155 6.35 -3.34 -4.82
C LYS A 155 5.24 -3.42 -5.85
N GLN A 156 4.36 -4.41 -5.76
CA GLN A 156 3.21 -4.52 -6.66
C GLN A 156 2.26 -3.31 -6.52
N LYS A 157 2.02 -2.83 -5.30
CA LYS A 157 1.23 -1.61 -5.07
C LYS A 157 1.91 -0.37 -5.65
N ILE A 158 3.23 -0.24 -5.46
CA ILE A 158 4.02 0.85 -6.06
C ILE A 158 3.87 0.85 -7.57
N ALA A 159 4.03 -0.32 -8.23
CA ALA A 159 3.88 -0.44 -9.68
C ALA A 159 2.47 -0.07 -10.15
N GLN A 160 1.43 -0.56 -9.46
CA GLN A 160 0.04 -0.25 -9.80
C GLN A 160 -0.25 1.25 -9.72
N PHE A 161 0.18 1.92 -8.66
CA PHE A 161 -0.05 3.36 -8.47
C PHE A 161 0.82 4.20 -9.39
N SER A 162 2.07 3.78 -9.65
CA SER A 162 2.92 4.44 -10.65
C SER A 162 2.27 4.43 -12.04
N ALA A 163 1.66 3.31 -12.46
CA ALA A 163 0.92 3.26 -13.72
C ALA A 163 -0.34 4.15 -13.73
N GLN A 164 -1.04 4.27 -12.60
CA GLN A 164 -2.16 5.20 -12.48
C GLN A 164 -1.73 6.67 -12.63
N LEU A 165 -0.53 6.99 -12.15
CA LEU A 165 0.12 8.30 -12.32
C LEU A 165 0.87 8.45 -13.65
N GLU A 166 0.65 7.54 -14.59
CA GLU A 166 1.28 7.51 -15.93
C GLU A 166 2.81 7.35 -15.91
N GLN A 167 3.38 6.94 -14.78
CA GLN A 167 4.79 6.58 -14.64
C GLN A 167 5.03 5.14 -15.13
N TYR A 168 4.68 4.89 -16.40
CA TYR A 168 4.63 3.53 -16.97
C TYR A 168 5.99 2.82 -16.91
N GLN A 169 7.09 3.54 -17.19
CA GLN A 169 8.41 2.93 -17.18
C GLN A 169 8.78 2.38 -15.80
N LYS A 170 8.52 3.14 -14.73
CA LYS A 170 8.73 2.68 -13.34
C LYS A 170 7.89 1.44 -13.02
N SER A 171 6.63 1.44 -13.46
CA SER A 171 5.72 0.31 -13.26
C SER A 171 6.22 -0.96 -13.96
N ILE A 172 6.66 -0.84 -15.23
CA ILE A 172 7.20 -1.95 -16.03
C ILE A 172 8.41 -2.57 -15.33
N GLU A 173 9.39 -1.77 -14.94
CA GLU A 173 10.62 -2.23 -14.29
C GLU A 173 10.31 -3.02 -13.01
N ILE A 174 9.37 -2.54 -12.20
CA ILE A 174 8.98 -3.20 -10.96
C ILE A 174 8.26 -4.53 -11.25
N PHE A 175 7.30 -4.57 -12.18
CA PHE A 175 6.60 -5.82 -12.51
C PHE A 175 7.53 -6.85 -13.13
N GLU A 176 8.46 -6.45 -14.00
CA GLU A 176 9.48 -7.33 -14.57
C GLU A 176 10.43 -7.86 -13.49
N ASP A 177 10.83 -7.03 -12.50
CA ASP A 177 11.65 -7.48 -11.38
C ASP A 177 10.91 -8.50 -10.50
N ILE A 178 9.66 -8.24 -10.15
CA ILE A 178 8.83 -9.19 -9.39
C ILE A 178 8.70 -10.51 -10.17
N ALA A 179 8.47 -10.47 -11.48
CA ALA A 179 8.37 -11.66 -12.34
C ALA A 179 9.69 -12.46 -12.31
N ARG A 180 10.82 -11.78 -12.47
CA ARG A 180 12.17 -12.38 -12.45
C ARG A 180 12.50 -13.04 -11.12
N GLN A 181 12.14 -12.38 -10.02
CA GLN A 181 12.31 -12.93 -8.66
C GLN A 181 11.38 -14.13 -8.44
N SER A 182 10.13 -14.06 -8.89
CA SER A 182 9.12 -15.11 -8.73
C SER A 182 9.50 -16.41 -9.45
N LEU A 183 10.21 -16.34 -10.56
CA LEU A 183 10.70 -17.51 -11.29
C LEU A 183 11.71 -18.34 -10.47
N LYS A 184 12.41 -17.73 -9.51
CA LYS A 184 13.36 -18.44 -8.63
C LYS A 184 12.64 -19.28 -7.55
N SER A 185 11.34 -19.09 -7.37
CA SER A 185 10.54 -19.79 -6.35
C SER A 185 9.52 -20.72 -7.00
N ASN A 186 9.58 -22.01 -6.65
CA ASN A 186 8.58 -22.99 -7.11
C ASN A 186 7.14 -22.64 -6.69
N LEU A 187 6.97 -21.89 -5.60
CA LEU A 187 5.67 -21.48 -5.12
C LEU A 187 5.12 -20.27 -5.89
N LEU A 188 5.99 -19.33 -6.26
CA LEU A 188 5.60 -18.04 -6.86
C LEU A 188 5.57 -18.05 -8.40
N LYS A 189 6.20 -19.04 -9.04
CA LYS A 189 6.30 -19.11 -10.51
C LYS A 189 4.96 -19.06 -11.24
N TYR A 190 3.88 -19.53 -10.61
CA TYR A 190 2.54 -19.52 -11.21
C TYR A 190 1.95 -18.10 -11.35
N GLY A 191 2.45 -17.12 -10.57
CA GLY A 191 2.05 -15.72 -10.67
C GLY A 191 2.79 -14.93 -11.76
N VAL A 192 3.89 -15.47 -12.31
CA VAL A 192 4.77 -14.76 -13.25
C VAL A 192 4.02 -14.22 -14.45
N LYS A 193 3.16 -15.00 -15.07
CA LYS A 193 2.36 -14.59 -16.24
C LYS A 193 1.47 -13.36 -15.92
N GLY A 194 0.96 -13.25 -14.71
CA GLY A 194 0.18 -12.09 -14.28
C GLY A 194 1.03 -10.83 -14.14
N HIS A 195 2.26 -10.95 -13.65
CA HIS A 195 3.19 -9.82 -13.53
C HIS A 195 3.66 -9.37 -14.92
N LEU A 196 3.96 -10.31 -15.83
CA LEU A 196 4.31 -10.00 -17.22
C LEU A 196 3.14 -9.37 -17.98
N LEU A 197 1.91 -9.82 -17.75
CA LEU A 197 0.71 -9.17 -18.29
C LEU A 197 0.60 -7.71 -17.80
N ASN A 198 0.80 -7.46 -16.51
CA ASN A 198 0.74 -6.11 -15.95
C ASN A 198 1.81 -5.19 -16.56
N ALA A 199 3.05 -5.68 -16.70
CA ALA A 199 4.13 -4.96 -17.37
C ALA A 199 3.79 -4.68 -18.84
N GLY A 200 3.28 -5.68 -19.56
CA GLY A 200 2.88 -5.54 -20.97
C GLY A 200 1.74 -4.54 -21.17
N ILE A 201 0.75 -4.50 -20.29
CA ILE A 201 -0.32 -3.47 -20.34
C ILE A 201 0.28 -2.07 -20.16
N CYS A 202 1.27 -1.90 -19.26
CA CYS A 202 1.96 -0.63 -19.11
C CYS A 202 2.79 -0.26 -20.35
N GLU A 203 3.40 -1.24 -21.04
CA GLU A 203 4.07 -0.99 -22.32
C GLU A 203 3.07 -0.50 -23.39
N LEU A 204 1.90 -1.11 -23.49
CA LEU A 204 0.84 -0.65 -24.41
C LEU A 204 0.40 0.80 -24.10
N CYS A 205 0.43 1.22 -22.86
CA CYS A 205 0.10 2.60 -22.47
C CYS A 205 1.13 3.65 -22.93
N LYS A 206 2.36 3.24 -23.30
CA LYS A 206 3.41 4.15 -23.79
C LYS A 206 3.19 4.59 -25.23
N ASP A 207 2.28 3.92 -25.96
CA ASP A 207 1.99 4.20 -27.36
C ASP A 207 3.21 3.98 -28.30
N ASP A 208 3.97 2.93 -28.04
CA ASP A 208 5.14 2.53 -28.79
C ASP A 208 5.03 1.04 -29.17
N THR A 209 4.65 0.77 -30.42
CA THR A 209 4.46 -0.60 -30.92
C THR A 209 5.75 -1.39 -31.01
N VAL A 210 6.89 -0.72 -31.17
CA VAL A 210 8.22 -1.36 -31.16
C VAL A 210 8.57 -1.78 -29.72
N ALA A 211 8.28 -0.93 -28.76
CA ALA A 211 8.55 -1.23 -27.33
C ALA A 211 7.79 -2.46 -26.85
N ILE A 212 6.50 -2.59 -27.19
CA ILE A 212 5.71 -3.76 -26.80
C ILE A 212 6.20 -5.04 -27.51
N SER A 213 6.59 -4.98 -28.78
CA SER A 213 7.15 -6.13 -29.49
C SER A 213 8.45 -6.60 -28.85
N ASN A 214 9.36 -5.70 -28.53
CA ASN A 214 10.59 -6.00 -27.82
C ASN A 214 10.33 -6.55 -26.41
N ALA A 215 9.30 -6.03 -25.72
CA ALA A 215 8.92 -6.54 -24.40
C ALA A 215 8.40 -7.98 -24.48
N LEU A 216 7.58 -8.32 -25.47
CA LEU A 216 7.08 -9.68 -25.68
C LEU A 216 8.21 -10.67 -25.96
N GLU A 217 9.24 -10.29 -26.72
CA GLU A 217 10.44 -11.10 -26.92
C GLU A 217 11.18 -11.33 -25.59
N ARG A 218 11.44 -10.26 -24.81
CA ARG A 218 12.07 -10.38 -23.48
C ARG A 218 11.27 -11.27 -22.53
N TYR A 219 9.94 -11.21 -22.58
CA TYR A 219 9.10 -12.04 -21.70
C TYR A 219 9.17 -13.52 -22.07
N GLN A 220 9.29 -13.85 -23.37
CA GLN A 220 9.52 -15.22 -23.83
C GLN A 220 10.92 -15.73 -23.44
N GLU A 221 11.94 -14.88 -23.50
CA GLU A 221 13.28 -15.24 -23.04
C GLU A 221 13.30 -15.49 -21.52
N LEU A 222 12.57 -14.68 -20.76
CA LEU A 222 12.48 -14.78 -19.31
C LEU A 222 11.70 -16.03 -18.86
N ASP A 223 10.56 -16.29 -19.50
CA ASP A 223 9.70 -17.45 -19.27
C ASP A 223 9.19 -17.99 -20.61
N PRO A 224 9.86 -19.03 -21.18
CA PRO A 224 9.44 -19.64 -22.44
C PRO A 224 7.99 -20.16 -22.44
N THR A 225 7.42 -20.46 -21.27
CA THR A 225 6.03 -20.93 -21.18
C THR A 225 5.02 -19.81 -21.37
N PHE A 226 5.44 -18.55 -21.26
CA PHE A 226 4.57 -17.37 -21.39
C PHE A 226 3.94 -17.28 -22.77
N PHE A 227 4.68 -17.65 -23.85
CA PHE A 227 4.20 -17.63 -25.25
C PHE A 227 2.87 -18.39 -25.44
N GLY A 228 2.69 -19.51 -24.73
CA GLY A 228 1.47 -20.33 -24.81
C GLY A 228 0.31 -19.86 -23.92
N THR A 229 0.44 -18.72 -23.24
CA THR A 229 -0.58 -18.24 -22.33
C THR A 229 -1.60 -17.31 -23.00
N ARG A 230 -2.78 -17.19 -22.37
CA ARG A 230 -3.80 -16.23 -22.78
C ARG A 230 -3.33 -14.78 -22.58
N GLU A 231 -2.51 -14.57 -21.57
CA GLU A 231 -1.91 -13.29 -21.24
C GLU A 231 -0.98 -12.79 -22.37
N TYR A 232 -0.16 -13.67 -22.92
CA TYR A 232 0.65 -13.37 -24.10
C TYR A 232 -0.22 -13.08 -25.33
N LYS A 233 -1.24 -13.93 -25.58
CA LYS A 233 -2.17 -13.75 -26.70
C LYS A 233 -2.84 -12.38 -26.62
N LEU A 234 -3.36 -11.98 -25.46
CA LEU A 234 -3.96 -10.66 -25.27
C LEU A 234 -3.01 -9.54 -25.67
N LEU A 235 -1.78 -9.55 -25.13
CA LEU A 235 -0.81 -8.49 -25.41
C LEU A 235 -0.42 -8.41 -26.87
N SER A 236 -0.17 -9.56 -27.52
CA SER A 236 0.23 -9.60 -28.92
C SER A 236 -0.89 -9.17 -29.87
N GLU A 237 -2.13 -9.60 -29.62
CA GLU A 237 -3.28 -9.26 -30.48
C GLU A 237 -3.72 -7.80 -30.26
N VAL A 238 -3.63 -7.27 -29.04
CA VAL A 238 -3.88 -5.84 -28.77
C VAL A 238 -2.79 -4.99 -29.44
N ALA A 239 -1.52 -5.40 -29.36
CA ALA A 239 -0.43 -4.71 -30.05
C ALA A 239 -0.66 -4.66 -31.57
N ALA A 240 -1.06 -5.78 -32.17
CA ALA A 240 -1.40 -5.84 -33.60
C ALA A 240 -2.61 -4.96 -33.97
N ALA A 241 -3.63 -4.90 -33.13
CA ALA A 241 -4.78 -4.02 -33.31
C ALA A 241 -4.42 -2.52 -33.26
N ILE A 242 -3.45 -2.16 -32.38
CA ILE A 242 -2.92 -0.79 -32.30
C ILE A 242 -2.12 -0.45 -33.55
N ASP A 243 -1.28 -1.37 -34.05
CA ASP A 243 -0.45 -1.16 -35.26
C ASP A 243 -1.30 -1.03 -36.54
N GLU A 244 -2.46 -1.68 -36.53
CA GLU A 244 -3.44 -1.63 -37.64
C GLU A 244 -4.49 -0.52 -37.49
N ASP A 245 -4.47 0.27 -36.42
CA ASP A 245 -5.47 1.24 -36.02
C ASP A 245 -6.91 0.65 -35.98
N ASP A 246 -7.04 -0.64 -35.62
CA ASP A 246 -8.30 -1.40 -35.63
C ASP A 246 -8.96 -1.41 -34.24
N ILE A 247 -9.79 -0.39 -33.96
CA ILE A 247 -10.53 -0.26 -32.70
C ILE A 247 -11.55 -1.41 -32.47
N PRO A 248 -12.32 -1.87 -33.47
CA PRO A 248 -13.15 -3.05 -33.32
C PRO A 248 -12.37 -4.30 -32.91
N LYS A 249 -11.26 -4.62 -33.57
CA LYS A 249 -10.39 -5.75 -33.24
C LYS A 249 -9.84 -5.64 -31.82
N PHE A 250 -9.33 -4.46 -31.42
CA PHE A 250 -8.92 -4.18 -30.03
C PHE A 250 -10.01 -4.54 -29.02
N THR A 251 -11.24 -4.08 -29.31
CA THR A 251 -12.38 -4.28 -28.40
C THR A 251 -12.76 -5.75 -28.28
N ASP A 252 -12.76 -6.48 -29.36
CA ASP A 252 -13.15 -7.89 -29.39
C ASP A 252 -12.11 -8.76 -28.69
N VAL A 253 -10.82 -8.50 -28.90
CA VAL A 253 -9.72 -9.19 -28.20
C VAL A 253 -9.81 -9.01 -26.69
N VAL A 254 -10.02 -7.77 -26.21
CA VAL A 254 -10.14 -7.49 -24.77
C VAL A 254 -11.40 -8.17 -24.20
N LYS A 255 -12.54 -8.15 -24.89
CA LYS A 255 -13.77 -8.84 -24.47
C LYS A 255 -13.60 -10.36 -24.41
N GLU A 256 -12.93 -10.95 -25.41
CA GLU A 256 -12.65 -12.39 -25.42
C GLU A 256 -11.85 -12.79 -24.18
N PHE A 257 -10.77 -12.05 -23.88
CA PHE A 257 -9.96 -12.32 -22.70
C PHE A 257 -10.77 -12.16 -21.40
N ASP A 258 -11.51 -11.05 -21.25
CA ASP A 258 -12.31 -10.75 -20.07
C ASP A 258 -13.39 -11.82 -19.80
N SER A 259 -13.98 -12.38 -20.86
CA SER A 259 -14.98 -13.44 -20.76
C SER A 259 -14.44 -14.73 -20.13
N MET A 260 -13.16 -15.01 -20.30
CA MET A 260 -12.48 -16.22 -19.81
C MET A 260 -11.68 -15.96 -18.52
N THR A 261 -11.11 -14.78 -18.40
CA THR A 261 -10.28 -14.34 -17.29
C THR A 261 -10.66 -12.90 -16.95
N PRO A 262 -11.54 -12.69 -15.97
CA PRO A 262 -12.03 -11.34 -15.63
C PRO A 262 -10.90 -10.36 -15.35
N LEU A 263 -10.93 -9.22 -16.02
CA LEU A 263 -10.02 -8.12 -15.79
C LEU A 263 -10.41 -7.36 -14.53
N ASP A 264 -9.42 -7.10 -13.69
CA ASP A 264 -9.63 -6.23 -12.54
C ASP A 264 -9.80 -4.76 -12.98
N PRO A 265 -10.32 -3.87 -12.10
CA PRO A 265 -10.53 -2.46 -12.42
C PRO A 265 -9.24 -1.72 -12.86
N TRP A 266 -8.07 -2.09 -12.33
CA TRP A 266 -6.80 -1.48 -12.70
C TRP A 266 -6.44 -1.77 -14.17
N LYS A 267 -6.48 -3.04 -14.58
CA LYS A 267 -6.22 -3.44 -15.98
C LYS A 267 -7.24 -2.83 -16.94
N THR A 268 -8.51 -2.87 -16.56
CA THR A 268 -9.60 -2.27 -17.35
C THR A 268 -9.37 -0.78 -17.59
N THR A 269 -8.98 -0.03 -16.56
CA THR A 269 -8.70 1.41 -16.66
C THR A 269 -7.54 1.68 -17.61
N LEU A 270 -6.43 0.91 -17.51
CA LEU A 270 -5.27 1.12 -18.38
C LEU A 270 -5.57 0.74 -19.84
N LEU A 271 -6.26 -0.39 -20.09
CA LEU A 271 -6.67 -0.78 -21.44
C LEU A 271 -7.65 0.24 -22.04
N LEU A 272 -8.52 0.85 -21.23
CA LEU A 272 -9.37 1.94 -21.70
C LEU A 272 -8.55 3.17 -22.12
N ARG A 273 -7.52 3.56 -21.36
CA ARG A 273 -6.61 4.63 -21.76
C ARG A 273 -5.93 4.35 -23.11
N VAL A 274 -5.47 3.11 -23.33
CA VAL A 274 -4.90 2.69 -24.62
C VAL A 274 -5.92 2.87 -25.73
N LYS A 275 -7.14 2.40 -25.53
CA LYS A 275 -8.23 2.52 -26.51
C LYS A 275 -8.59 3.97 -26.83
N GLU A 276 -8.60 4.84 -25.83
CA GLU A 276 -8.87 6.27 -26.00
C GLU A 276 -7.78 6.97 -26.82
N LYS A 277 -6.50 6.61 -26.59
CA LYS A 277 -5.39 7.10 -27.44
C LYS A 277 -5.54 6.65 -28.88
N LEU A 278 -5.89 5.39 -29.10
CA LEU A 278 -6.12 4.85 -30.44
C LEU A 278 -7.26 5.60 -31.16
N LYS A 279 -8.36 5.88 -30.46
CA LYS A 279 -9.47 6.69 -31.02
C LYS A 279 -9.06 8.12 -31.34
N ALA A 280 -8.21 8.74 -30.52
CA ALA A 280 -7.76 10.10 -30.77
C ALA A 280 -6.93 10.20 -32.06
N LYS A 281 -6.07 9.22 -32.34
CA LYS A 281 -5.31 9.13 -33.59
C LYS A 281 -6.23 9.04 -34.83
N GLU A 282 -7.27 8.19 -34.78
CA GLU A 282 -8.23 8.04 -35.88
C GLU A 282 -8.92 9.38 -36.23
N VAL A 283 -9.24 10.19 -35.22
CA VAL A 283 -9.87 11.52 -35.42
C VAL A 283 -8.88 12.51 -36.05
N GLU A 284 -7.63 12.54 -35.59
CA GLU A 284 -6.60 13.44 -36.14
C GLU A 284 -6.29 13.11 -37.61
N ASP A 285 -6.25 11.85 -38.00
CA ASP A 285 -6.02 11.44 -39.40
C ASP A 285 -7.18 11.81 -40.32
N VAL A 286 -8.41 11.81 -39.83
CA VAL A 286 -9.59 12.24 -40.61
C VAL A 286 -9.62 13.78 -40.82
N ASP A 287 -9.15 14.57 -39.85
CA ASP A 287 -9.11 16.04 -39.96
C ASP A 287 -7.98 16.54 -40.88
N LEU A 288 -7.00 15.68 -41.22
CA LEU A 288 -5.87 16.02 -42.08
C LEU A 288 -6.09 15.61 -43.55
N THR A 289 -7.18 14.89 -43.89
CA THR A 289 -7.56 14.43 -45.23
C THR A 289 -8.77 15.17 -45.77
#